data_53bce5ec693f112d98d79264d6c46ecc
#
_entry.id   53bce5ec693f112d98d79264d6c46ecc
#
_cell.length_a   1.000
_cell.length_b   1.000
_cell.length_c   1.000
_cell.angle_alpha   90.00
_cell.angle_beta   90.00
_cell.angle_gamma   90.00
#
_symmetry.space_group_name_H-M   'P 1'
#
loop_
_entity.id
_entity.type
_entity.pdbx_description
1 polymer ?
#
loop_
_entity_poly.entity_id
_entity_poly.type
_entity_poly.pdbx_seq_one_letter_code
_entity_poly.pdbx_strand_id
1 'polypeptide(L)'
;MTVAGAVPGGGGVEAAGGGAMGPAGGGGGGGGGGDGGFVVTLERYAGPLDLLLALIRREEIDIWDIPIARIADQFLQAIHALGLDEAAEYLEMAARLLRIKAQMLLPRRGDEEPWEDPRHELVRRLLEYQQIREIADWLVAAARRRAERYP
;
A
#
# COMPACT_ATOMS: atom_id res chain seq x y z
N MET A 1 50.08 23.21 -22.49
CA MET A 1 49.75 24.61 -22.32
C MET A 1 48.45 24.71 -21.60
N THR A 2 48.48 24.73 -20.33
CA THR A 2 48.30 25.85 -19.44
C THR A 2 46.97 26.55 -19.75
N VAL A 3 46.05 26.56 -18.85
CA VAL A 3 45.95 27.45 -17.74
C VAL A 3 44.86 27.02 -16.77
N ALA A 4 45.27 26.98 -15.58
CA ALA A 4 44.47 27.12 -14.40
C ALA A 4 43.67 28.41 -14.37
N GLY A 5 42.57 28.40 -13.79
CA GLY A 5 41.79 29.60 -13.43
C GLY A 5 40.88 29.25 -12.28
N ALA A 6 41.37 29.27 -11.17
CA ALA A 6 41.04 30.06 -9.99
C ALA A 6 39.56 30.10 -9.60
N VAL A 7 39.35 29.52 -8.47
CA VAL A 7 38.22 29.75 -7.57
C VAL A 7 38.38 31.13 -6.92
N PRO A 8 37.31 31.81 -6.70
CA PRO A 8 37.07 32.45 -5.42
C PRO A 8 35.80 31.91 -4.82
N GLY A 9 35.73 31.43 -3.73
CA GLY A 9 36.08 31.91 -2.47
C GLY A 9 35.14 33.01 -2.01
N GLY A 10 34.40 32.70 -1.02
CA GLY A 10 33.85 33.74 -0.20
C GLY A 10 32.34 33.67 -0.05
N GLY A 11 31.99 33.24 1.01
CA GLY A 11 31.55 34.12 2.05
C GLY A 11 30.08 34.13 2.20
N GLY A 12 29.72 33.95 3.35
CA GLY A 12 28.49 34.48 3.82
C GLY A 12 27.56 33.48 4.44
N VAL A 13 28.07 32.95 5.45
CA VAL A 13 27.22 32.47 6.52
C VAL A 13 26.62 33.66 7.22
N GLU A 14 25.36 33.74 7.22
CA GLU A 14 24.66 34.37 8.32
C GLU A 14 23.39 33.55 8.54
N ALA A 15 23.55 32.59 9.36
CA ALA A 15 22.44 31.99 10.04
C ALA A 15 22.07 32.94 11.16
N ALA A 16 21.19 33.81 10.89
CA ALA A 16 20.54 34.55 11.94
C ALA A 16 19.51 33.65 12.57
N GLY A 17 19.83 33.15 13.72
CA GLY A 17 18.87 32.55 14.64
C GLY A 17 17.80 33.55 14.93
N GLY A 18 16.64 33.19 14.69
CA GLY A 18 15.46 33.83 15.17
C GLY A 18 14.58 32.74 15.75
N GLY A 19 14.94 32.35 16.93
CA GLY A 19 14.04 31.54 17.72
C GLY A 19 12.83 32.37 18.05
N ALA A 20 11.75 32.12 17.39
CA ALA A 20 10.46 32.50 17.88
C ALA A 20 9.87 31.31 18.57
N MET A 21 10.10 31.23 19.86
CA MET A 21 9.26 30.41 20.69
C MET A 21 7.90 31.05 20.73
N GLY A 22 7.00 30.48 19.98
CA GLY A 22 5.61 30.77 20.13
C GLY A 22 5.13 30.25 21.49
N PRO A 23 4.29 30.99 22.16
CA PRO A 23 3.77 30.57 23.44
C PRO A 23 2.96 29.29 23.26
N ALA A 24 3.28 28.32 24.06
CA ALA A 24 2.45 27.19 24.29
C ALA A 24 1.15 27.71 24.88
N GLY A 25 0.21 27.94 24.05
CA GLY A 25 -1.16 28.13 24.45
C GLY A 25 -1.73 26.79 24.85
N GLY A 26 -1.78 26.57 26.15
CA GLY A 26 -2.57 25.49 26.69
C GLY A 26 -4.01 25.67 26.27
N GLY A 27 -4.46 24.79 25.46
CA GLY A 27 -5.86 24.63 25.16
C GLY A 27 -6.15 23.16 25.33
N GLY A 28 -6.54 22.82 26.48
CA GLY A 28 -7.08 21.53 26.76
C GLY A 28 -8.31 21.35 25.90
N GLY A 29 -8.50 20.23 25.47
CA GLY A 29 -9.79 19.93 24.92
C GLY A 29 -9.73 18.88 23.87
N GLY A 30 -10.21 17.80 24.24
CA GLY A 30 -10.85 16.93 23.33
C GLY A 30 -9.93 15.90 22.72
N GLY A 31 -9.55 14.99 23.56
CA GLY A 31 -9.23 13.70 23.09
C GLY A 31 -10.33 13.18 22.21
N GLY A 32 -10.04 12.45 21.21
CA GLY A 32 -10.99 11.72 20.46
C GLY A 32 -10.78 11.73 18.95
N GLY A 33 -9.75 12.36 18.46
CA GLY A 33 -9.56 12.40 17.02
C GLY A 33 -8.69 11.30 16.44
N GLY A 34 -7.93 10.61 17.25
CA GLY A 34 -6.93 9.66 16.74
C GLY A 34 -7.47 8.30 16.36
N ASP A 35 -8.44 7.80 17.11
CA ASP A 35 -8.93 6.44 16.93
C ASP A 35 -9.93 6.33 15.80
N GLY A 36 -10.69 7.37 15.50
CA GLY A 36 -11.67 7.37 14.45
C GLY A 36 -11.07 7.20 13.08
N GLY A 37 -9.91 7.82 12.81
CA GLY A 37 -9.23 7.72 11.55
C GLY A 37 -8.63 6.34 11.30
N PHE A 38 -8.09 5.70 12.33
CA PHE A 38 -7.54 4.37 12.25
C PHE A 38 -8.63 3.31 12.02
N VAL A 39 -9.73 3.38 12.74
CA VAL A 39 -10.87 2.49 12.59
C VAL A 39 -11.50 2.61 11.20
N VAL A 40 -11.70 3.83 10.71
CA VAL A 40 -12.22 4.08 9.36
C VAL A 40 -11.29 3.50 8.30
N THR A 41 -9.97 3.60 8.48
CA THR A 41 -8.99 3.05 7.56
C THR A 41 -9.02 1.52 7.53
N LEU A 42 -9.16 0.87 8.69
CA LEU A 42 -9.31 -0.58 8.80
C LEU A 42 -10.63 -1.08 8.21
N GLU A 43 -11.72 -0.34 8.36
CA GLU A 43 -13.02 -0.67 7.78
C GLU A 43 -13.02 -0.51 6.26
N ARG A 44 -12.14 0.34 5.72
CA ARG A 44 -12.05 0.58 4.28
C ARG A 44 -11.59 -0.65 3.51
N TYR A 45 -10.73 -1.46 4.11
CA TYR A 45 -10.23 -2.69 3.49
C TYR A 45 -10.48 -3.87 4.42
N ALA A 46 -11.13 -4.90 3.88
CA ALA A 46 -11.45 -6.10 4.64
C ALA A 46 -10.21 -6.97 4.95
N GLY A 47 -9.09 -6.70 4.32
CA GLY A 47 -7.84 -7.40 4.54
C GLY A 47 -6.83 -7.12 3.45
N PRO A 48 -5.67 -7.82 3.48
CA PRO A 48 -4.59 -7.58 2.51
C PRO A 48 -4.99 -7.84 1.06
N LEU A 49 -5.81 -8.85 0.81
CA LEU A 49 -6.30 -9.14 -0.55
C LEU A 49 -7.18 -8.03 -1.09
N ASP A 50 -8.00 -7.44 -0.22
CA ASP A 50 -8.84 -6.30 -0.60
C ASP A 50 -8.01 -5.07 -0.95
N LEU A 51 -6.96 -4.80 -0.18
CA LEU A 51 -6.03 -3.72 -0.47
C LEU A 51 -5.31 -3.96 -1.80
N LEU A 52 -4.85 -5.19 -2.06
CA LEU A 52 -4.22 -5.52 -3.33
C LEU A 52 -5.16 -5.31 -4.52
N LEU A 53 -6.41 -5.72 -4.40
CA LEU A 53 -7.41 -5.50 -5.46
C LEU A 53 -7.63 -4.01 -5.71
N ALA A 54 -7.67 -3.20 -4.64
CA ALA A 54 -7.81 -1.76 -4.76
C ALA A 54 -6.62 -1.14 -5.51
N LEU A 55 -5.40 -1.58 -5.23
CA LEU A 55 -4.19 -1.12 -5.93
C LEU A 55 -4.19 -1.55 -7.39
N ILE A 56 -4.58 -2.79 -7.67
CA ILE A 56 -4.67 -3.33 -9.03
C ILE A 56 -5.68 -2.54 -9.86
N ARG A 57 -6.84 -2.23 -9.29
CA ARG A 57 -7.87 -1.43 -9.96
C ARG A 57 -7.43 0.01 -10.20
N ARG A 58 -6.80 0.62 -9.21
CA ARG A 58 -6.32 2.00 -9.32
C ARG A 58 -5.29 2.16 -10.43
N GLU A 59 -4.42 1.18 -10.60
CA GLU A 59 -3.35 1.20 -11.60
C GLU A 59 -3.77 0.57 -12.92
N GLU A 60 -5.00 0.14 -13.05
CA GLU A 60 -5.54 -0.52 -14.25
C GLU A 60 -4.71 -1.73 -14.69
N ILE A 61 -4.31 -2.54 -13.71
CA ILE A 61 -3.45 -3.70 -13.93
C ILE A 61 -4.30 -4.93 -14.25
N ASP A 62 -3.81 -5.76 -15.16
CA ASP A 62 -4.38 -7.08 -15.43
C ASP A 62 -4.02 -8.06 -14.30
N ILE A 63 -5.02 -8.62 -13.64
CA ILE A 63 -4.82 -9.60 -12.56
C ILE A 63 -4.05 -10.83 -13.04
N TRP A 64 -4.23 -11.22 -14.29
CA TRP A 64 -3.57 -12.39 -14.86
C TRP A 64 -2.08 -12.17 -15.13
N ASP A 65 -1.64 -10.92 -15.16
CA ASP A 65 -0.25 -10.56 -15.43
C ASP A 65 0.18 -9.39 -14.54
N ILE A 66 0.26 -9.64 -13.26
CA ILE A 66 0.59 -8.61 -12.27
C ILE A 66 2.09 -8.29 -12.31
N PRO A 67 2.47 -7.02 -12.48
CA PRO A 67 3.86 -6.59 -12.32
C PRO A 67 4.23 -6.59 -10.84
N ILE A 68 4.69 -7.73 -10.36
CA ILE A 68 4.86 -8.00 -8.92
C ILE A 68 5.83 -7.02 -8.23
N ALA A 69 6.90 -6.63 -8.89
CA ALA A 69 7.88 -5.72 -8.32
C ALA A 69 7.24 -4.36 -7.98
N ARG A 70 6.41 -3.85 -8.89
CA ARG A 70 5.70 -2.58 -8.73
C ARG A 70 4.61 -2.69 -7.66
N ILE A 71 3.82 -3.75 -7.70
CA ILE A 71 2.74 -3.97 -6.75
C ILE A 71 3.27 -4.18 -5.34
N ALA A 72 4.37 -4.90 -5.17
CA ALA A 72 5.00 -5.08 -3.86
C ALA A 72 5.41 -3.74 -3.25
N ASP A 73 6.04 -2.87 -4.03
CA ASP A 73 6.45 -1.55 -3.56
C ASP A 73 5.24 -0.67 -3.21
N GLN A 74 4.20 -0.68 -4.03
CA GLN A 74 2.98 0.06 -3.77
C GLN A 74 2.24 -0.45 -2.53
N PHE A 75 2.22 -1.76 -2.33
CA PHE A 75 1.61 -2.36 -1.16
C PHE A 75 2.32 -1.93 0.12
N LEU A 76 3.66 -1.96 0.13
CA LEU A 76 4.44 -1.50 1.27
C LEU A 76 4.20 -0.03 1.58
N GLN A 77 4.14 0.82 0.57
CA GLN A 77 3.83 2.23 0.74
C GLN A 77 2.41 2.43 1.29
N ALA A 78 1.46 1.66 0.79
CA ALA A 78 0.07 1.76 1.22
C ALA A 78 -0.11 1.33 2.69
N ILE A 79 0.49 0.24 3.12
CA ILE A 79 0.38 -0.19 4.52
C ILE A 79 1.03 0.81 5.47
N HIS A 80 2.12 1.43 5.05
CA HIS A 80 2.76 2.48 5.83
C HIS A 80 1.86 3.73 5.92
N ALA A 81 1.36 4.19 4.79
CA ALA A 81 0.48 5.36 4.73
C ALA A 81 -0.81 5.17 5.51
N LEU A 82 -1.34 3.95 5.56
CA LEU A 82 -2.57 3.61 6.25
C LEU A 82 -2.36 3.24 7.73
N GLY A 83 -1.13 3.25 8.22
CA GLY A 83 -0.83 2.89 9.59
C GLY A 83 -1.02 1.40 9.90
N LEU A 84 -0.90 0.55 8.91
CA LEU A 84 -1.07 -0.90 9.03
C LEU A 84 0.24 -1.65 9.25
N ASP A 85 1.33 -0.94 9.55
CA ASP A 85 2.67 -1.51 9.72
C ASP A 85 2.76 -2.55 10.83
N GLU A 86 1.89 -2.47 11.83
CA GLU A 86 1.86 -3.41 12.96
C GLU A 86 0.83 -4.53 12.78
N ALA A 87 0.02 -4.46 11.74
CA ALA A 87 -0.99 -5.48 11.48
C ALA A 87 -0.34 -6.73 10.88
N ALA A 88 -0.36 -7.83 11.61
CA ALA A 88 0.31 -9.07 11.25
C ALA A 88 -0.11 -9.60 9.88
N GLU A 89 -1.39 -9.52 9.55
CA GLU A 89 -1.92 -10.00 8.27
C GLU A 89 -1.32 -9.24 7.08
N TYR A 90 -1.15 -7.93 7.22
CA TYR A 90 -0.56 -7.09 6.17
C TYR A 90 0.93 -7.31 6.04
N LEU A 91 1.63 -7.50 7.15
CA LEU A 91 3.06 -7.84 7.13
C LEU A 91 3.32 -9.20 6.51
N GLU A 92 2.47 -10.17 6.80
CA GLU A 92 2.55 -11.49 6.18
C GLU A 92 2.37 -11.42 4.66
N MET A 93 1.40 -10.64 4.21
CA MET A 93 1.20 -10.43 2.77
C MET A 93 2.40 -9.69 2.15
N ALA A 94 2.92 -8.67 2.81
CA ALA A 94 4.10 -7.96 2.33
C ALA A 94 5.29 -8.90 2.17
N ALA A 95 5.53 -9.77 3.14
CA ALA A 95 6.59 -10.77 3.07
C ALA A 95 6.39 -11.74 1.90
N ARG A 96 5.15 -12.16 1.67
CA ARG A 96 4.79 -13.01 0.52
C ARG A 96 5.10 -12.33 -0.81
N LEU A 97 4.70 -11.07 -0.96
CA LEU A 97 4.97 -10.29 -2.16
C LEU A 97 6.47 -10.12 -2.41
N LEU A 98 7.24 -9.86 -1.37
CA LEU A 98 8.69 -9.73 -1.49
C LEU A 98 9.34 -11.06 -1.88
N ARG A 99 8.84 -12.18 -1.37
CA ARG A 99 9.30 -13.50 -1.75
C ARG A 99 9.02 -13.80 -3.22
N ILE A 100 7.81 -13.50 -3.68
CA ILE A 100 7.43 -13.67 -5.08
C ILE A 100 8.31 -12.78 -5.98
N LYS A 101 8.52 -11.52 -5.58
CA LYS A 101 9.39 -10.59 -6.29
C LYS A 101 10.80 -11.17 -6.43
N ALA A 102 11.36 -11.68 -5.33
CA ALA A 102 12.69 -12.29 -5.35
C ALA A 102 12.76 -13.49 -6.31
N GLN A 103 11.75 -14.35 -6.30
CA GLN A 103 11.66 -15.51 -7.19
C GLN A 103 11.56 -15.10 -8.66
N MET A 104 10.82 -14.04 -8.95
CA MET A 104 10.69 -13.52 -10.31
C MET A 104 11.99 -12.92 -10.84
N LEU A 105 12.83 -12.39 -9.96
CA LEU A 105 14.11 -11.77 -10.32
C LEU A 105 15.27 -12.76 -10.41
N LEU A 106 15.10 -13.98 -9.90
CA LEU A 106 16.14 -15.01 -9.99
C LEU A 106 16.29 -15.49 -11.44
N PRO A 107 17.54 -15.65 -11.91
CA PRO A 107 17.78 -16.21 -13.24
C PRO A 107 17.31 -17.66 -13.28
N ARG A 108 16.61 -18.03 -14.37
CA ARG A 108 16.18 -19.40 -14.59
C ARG A 108 17.42 -20.27 -14.91
N ARG A 109 17.58 -21.33 -14.15
CA ARG A 109 18.59 -22.34 -14.42
C ARG A 109 17.97 -23.44 -15.29
N GLY A 110 18.36 -23.49 -16.54
CA GLY A 110 18.11 -24.62 -17.42
C GLY A 110 16.66 -24.82 -17.87
N ASP A 111 16.53 -25.46 -19.02
CA ASP A 111 15.25 -25.80 -19.64
C ASP A 111 14.64 -27.11 -19.08
N GLU A 112 15.18 -27.65 -17.99
CA GLU A 112 14.87 -28.99 -17.54
C GLU A 112 13.60 -29.11 -16.70
N GLU A 113 13.10 -28.01 -16.14
CA GLU A 113 11.85 -28.02 -15.38
C GLU A 113 10.87 -26.99 -15.94
N PRO A 114 9.58 -27.35 -16.05
CA PRO A 114 8.58 -26.37 -16.42
C PRO A 114 8.56 -25.27 -15.36
N TRP A 115 8.64 -24.04 -15.82
CA TRP A 115 8.62 -22.88 -14.95
C TRP A 115 7.23 -22.70 -14.34
N GLU A 116 7.15 -22.82 -13.03
CA GLU A 116 5.96 -22.45 -12.31
C GLU A 116 6.04 -20.96 -11.97
N ASP A 117 5.04 -20.22 -12.43
CA ASP A 117 4.95 -18.80 -12.13
C ASP A 117 4.71 -18.61 -10.62
N PRO A 118 5.63 -17.97 -9.89
CA PRO A 118 5.44 -17.78 -8.45
C PRO A 118 4.22 -16.92 -8.09
N ARG A 119 3.66 -16.21 -9.06
CA ARG A 119 2.45 -15.40 -8.85
C ARG A 119 1.15 -16.21 -8.91
N HIS A 120 1.20 -17.43 -9.39
CA HIS A 120 0.01 -18.23 -9.73
C HIS A 120 -0.96 -18.35 -8.56
N GLU A 121 -0.48 -18.69 -7.38
CA GLU A 121 -1.33 -18.86 -6.21
C GLU A 121 -1.94 -17.54 -5.74
N LEU A 122 -1.18 -16.46 -5.79
CA LEU A 122 -1.68 -15.12 -5.46
C LEU A 122 -2.79 -14.70 -6.40
N VAL A 123 -2.62 -14.90 -7.70
CA VAL A 123 -3.64 -14.60 -8.71
C VAL A 123 -4.91 -15.38 -8.42
N ARG A 124 -4.78 -16.68 -8.14
CA ARG A 124 -5.93 -17.53 -7.80
C ARG A 124 -6.68 -17.00 -6.59
N ARG A 125 -5.97 -16.62 -5.53
CA ARG A 125 -6.59 -16.08 -4.31
C ARG A 125 -7.28 -14.74 -4.56
N LEU A 126 -6.68 -13.89 -5.36
CA LEU A 126 -7.28 -12.60 -5.73
C LEU A 126 -8.57 -12.78 -6.51
N LEU A 127 -8.59 -13.72 -7.45
CA LEU A 127 -9.78 -14.02 -8.25
C LEU A 127 -10.89 -14.63 -7.40
N GLU A 128 -10.56 -15.55 -6.50
CA GLU A 128 -11.52 -16.13 -5.56
C GLU A 128 -12.11 -15.05 -4.64
N TYR A 129 -11.27 -14.20 -4.10
CA TYR A 129 -11.72 -13.11 -3.23
C TYR A 129 -12.61 -12.12 -3.97
N GLN A 130 -12.26 -11.75 -5.18
CA GLN A 130 -13.06 -10.88 -6.02
C GLN A 130 -14.45 -11.46 -6.27
N GLN A 131 -14.52 -12.75 -6.54
CA GLN A 131 -15.78 -13.45 -6.78
C GLN A 131 -16.65 -13.47 -5.52
N ILE A 132 -16.08 -13.78 -4.36
CA ILE A 132 -16.80 -13.76 -3.08
C ILE A 132 -17.32 -12.37 -2.77
N ARG A 133 -16.53 -11.34 -3.02
CA ARG A 133 -16.91 -9.95 -2.79
C ARG A 133 -18.08 -9.52 -3.68
N GLU A 134 -18.07 -9.91 -4.93
CA GLU A 134 -19.17 -9.62 -5.85
C GLU A 134 -20.48 -10.27 -5.39
N ILE A 135 -20.40 -11.51 -4.92
CA ILE A 135 -21.57 -12.23 -4.36
C ILE A 135 -22.06 -11.52 -3.09
N ALA A 136 -21.16 -11.14 -2.20
CA ALA A 136 -21.51 -10.43 -0.97
C ALA A 136 -22.20 -9.10 -1.26
N ASP A 137 -21.67 -8.32 -2.20
CA ASP A 137 -22.27 -7.05 -2.62
C ASP A 137 -23.66 -7.25 -3.23
N TRP A 138 -23.83 -8.31 -4.01
CA TRP A 138 -25.13 -8.66 -4.58
C TRP A 138 -26.14 -9.01 -3.49
N LEU A 139 -25.74 -9.79 -2.48
CA LEU A 139 -26.61 -10.15 -1.36
C LEU A 139 -27.05 -8.94 -0.54
N VAL A 140 -26.13 -8.00 -0.29
CA VAL A 140 -26.46 -6.75 0.42
C VAL A 140 -27.45 -5.93 -0.38
N ALA A 141 -27.26 -5.80 -1.68
CA ALA A 141 -28.17 -5.08 -2.56
C ALA A 141 -29.54 -5.75 -2.60
N ALA A 142 -29.60 -7.08 -2.63
CA ALA A 142 -30.86 -7.84 -2.59
C ALA A 142 -31.58 -7.65 -1.26
N ALA A 143 -30.85 -7.65 -0.14
CA ALA A 143 -31.43 -7.41 1.18
C ALA A 143 -32.02 -6.01 1.31
N ARG A 144 -31.36 -5.00 0.78
CA ARG A 144 -31.87 -3.61 0.74
C ARG A 144 -33.15 -3.50 -0.07
N ARG A 145 -33.22 -4.15 -1.21
CA ARG A 145 -34.44 -4.17 -2.04
C ARG A 145 -35.61 -4.84 -1.32
N ARG A 146 -35.35 -5.89 -0.54
CA ARG A 146 -36.36 -6.53 0.29
C ARG A 146 -36.87 -5.59 1.40
N ALA A 147 -35.96 -4.90 2.07
CA ALA A 147 -36.32 -3.97 3.13
C ALA A 147 -37.20 -2.81 2.62
N GLU A 148 -37.00 -2.37 1.38
CA GLU A 148 -37.82 -1.34 0.74
C GLU A 148 -39.21 -1.84 0.34
N ARG A 149 -39.38 -3.15 0.10
CA ARG A 149 -40.66 -3.74 -0.32
C ARG A 149 -41.60 -4.01 0.85
N TYR A 150 -41.08 -4.22 2.04
CA TYR A 150 -41.88 -4.54 3.22
C TYR A 150 -41.61 -3.52 4.31
N PRO A 151 -42.53 -2.52 4.45
CA PRO A 151 -42.39 -1.54 5.53
C PRO A 151 -42.61 -2.13 6.90
#